data_e10c38dc3cb7abb7e5af20a4e2ce3ae4
#
_entry.id   e10c38dc3cb7abb7e5af20a4e2ce3ae4
#
_cell.length_a   1.000
_cell.length_b   1.000
_cell.length_c   1.000
_cell.angle_alpha   90.00
_cell.angle_beta   90.00
_cell.angle_gamma   90.00
#
_symmetry.space_group_name_H-M   'P 1'
#
loop_
_entity.id
_entity.type
_entity.pdbx_description
1 polymer ?
#
loop_
_entity_poly.entity_id
_entity_poly.type
_entity_poly.pdbx_seq_one_letter_code
_entity_poly.pdbx_strand_id
1 'polypeptide(L)'
;MTDSLPDPADTAERILILDFGSQVTQLIARRLRELGVYCEIWPFSAASDRIAAWQPRGIILSGSPASVHDAVSPLAPPAVFELGVPVLGICYGEQLLCHQLGGSVEPSDHREFGRAYVDIADDCALFQGVWAKGGREQVWMSHGDRVTKLPPGFRVVATSEGAPFAAIADDARLFYGVQFHPEVVHTPHGAQLLRNFTHDVVGLSGSWTMAGFRATEIARIRAQVGSGRVICGLSGGVDSSVAAVLIHEAIGDQLTCIFVDHGLLRQDEAAQVVETFRGRFNIRLVHRDASDLFLGALDGVTDPETKRKTIGRLFIEVFEEEAARIGGADFLAQGTLYPDVIESVSFTGGPSVTIKSHHNVGGLPERMRMQLVEPLRELFKDEVRVLGRELGMPETIVGRHPFPGPGLAIRIPGAVTREKADLLRKVDAIYLEEIRAAGLYDAIWQAFAVLLPVRTVGVMGDGRTYDMACALRAVTSTDGMTADVYPFEMAFLTRVAGRIVNEVRGVNRVTYDITSKPPGTIEWE
;
A
#
# COMPACT_ATOMS: atom_id res chain seq x y z
N MET A 1 -24.52 32.13 1.55
CA MET A 1 -23.38 31.73 0.70
C MET A 1 -22.53 30.84 1.56
N THR A 2 -22.70 29.54 1.47
CA THR A 2 -21.83 28.57 2.15
C THR A 2 -20.56 28.50 1.31
N ASP A 3 -19.48 29.07 1.81
CA ASP A 3 -18.14 28.78 1.30
C ASP A 3 -17.92 27.27 1.48
N SER A 4 -18.19 26.50 0.44
CA SER A 4 -17.75 25.11 0.38
C SER A 4 -16.24 25.15 0.25
N LEU A 5 -15.53 24.67 1.26
CA LEU A 5 -14.09 24.39 1.13
C LEU A 5 -13.91 23.49 -0.10
N PRO A 6 -12.94 23.77 -0.96
CA PRO A 6 -12.70 22.95 -2.13
C PRO A 6 -12.38 21.51 -1.70
N ASP A 7 -12.95 20.54 -2.40
CA ASP A 7 -12.56 19.13 -2.28
C ASP A 7 -11.03 19.04 -2.50
N PRO A 8 -10.25 18.22 -1.77
CA PRO A 8 -8.85 17.97 -2.08
C PRO A 8 -8.66 17.50 -3.53
N ALA A 9 -9.63 16.74 -4.06
CA ALA A 9 -9.71 16.41 -5.48
C ALA A 9 -10.08 17.62 -6.37
N ASP A 10 -10.61 18.68 -5.81
CA ASP A 10 -10.94 19.95 -6.50
C ASP A 10 -9.75 20.92 -6.57
N THR A 11 -8.55 20.48 -6.13
CA THR A 11 -7.36 21.26 -6.36
C THR A 11 -7.14 21.40 -7.87
N ALA A 12 -7.00 22.62 -8.36
CA ALA A 12 -6.63 22.88 -9.75
C ALA A 12 -5.26 22.26 -10.14
N GLU A 13 -4.56 21.66 -9.17
CA GLU A 13 -3.23 21.07 -9.27
C GLU A 13 -3.31 19.55 -9.21
N ARG A 14 -3.64 18.91 -10.34
CA ARG A 14 -3.79 17.44 -10.39
C ARG A 14 -3.22 16.83 -11.66
N ILE A 15 -2.60 15.66 -11.51
CA ILE A 15 -2.04 14.84 -12.59
C ILE A 15 -2.92 13.61 -12.80
N LEU A 16 -3.24 13.31 -14.06
CA LEU A 16 -3.86 12.05 -14.43
C LEU A 16 -2.78 11.05 -14.84
N ILE A 17 -2.82 9.87 -14.25
CA ILE A 17 -1.99 8.73 -14.66
C ILE A 17 -2.91 7.75 -15.38
N LEU A 18 -2.63 7.45 -16.65
CA LEU A 18 -3.33 6.40 -17.38
C LEU A 18 -2.58 5.08 -17.23
N ASP A 19 -3.29 4.08 -16.72
CA ASP A 19 -2.76 2.75 -16.44
C ASP A 19 -2.95 1.83 -17.66
N PHE A 20 -1.84 1.37 -18.22
CA PHE A 20 -1.79 0.41 -19.31
C PHE A 20 -1.44 -1.01 -18.83
N GLY A 21 -1.55 -1.29 -17.52
CA GLY A 21 -1.35 -2.60 -16.91
C GLY A 21 0.06 -2.85 -16.37
N SER A 22 0.84 -1.81 -16.16
CA SER A 22 2.14 -1.95 -15.52
C SER A 22 2.00 -2.30 -14.04
N GLN A 23 2.82 -3.21 -13.57
CA GLN A 23 2.92 -3.53 -12.14
C GLN A 23 3.44 -2.36 -11.29
N VAL A 24 4.08 -1.38 -11.91
CA VAL A 24 4.69 -0.23 -11.23
C VAL A 24 3.88 1.07 -11.39
N THR A 25 2.68 1.05 -11.96
CA THR A 25 1.84 2.26 -12.12
C THR A 25 1.55 2.93 -10.77
N GLN A 26 1.25 2.15 -9.73
CA GLN A 26 1.02 2.69 -8.39
C GLN A 26 2.28 3.38 -7.81
N LEU A 27 3.46 2.95 -8.23
CA LEU A 27 4.71 3.57 -7.79
C LEU A 27 4.90 4.97 -8.40
N ILE A 28 4.44 5.17 -9.65
CA ILE A 28 4.41 6.52 -10.26
C ILE A 28 3.57 7.45 -9.37
N ALA A 29 2.34 7.04 -9.03
CA ALA A 29 1.45 7.84 -8.19
C ALA A 29 2.07 8.15 -6.82
N ARG A 30 2.68 7.16 -6.16
CA ARG A 30 3.37 7.38 -4.88
C ARG A 30 4.47 8.42 -4.99
N ARG A 31 5.30 8.37 -6.05
CA ARG A 31 6.35 9.37 -6.28
C ARG A 31 5.79 10.77 -6.45
N LEU A 32 4.67 10.93 -7.15
CA LEU A 32 4.02 12.23 -7.29
C LEU A 32 3.48 12.74 -5.94
N ARG A 33 2.87 11.86 -5.15
CA ARG A 33 2.37 12.19 -3.81
C ARG A 33 3.50 12.60 -2.85
N GLU A 34 4.65 11.93 -2.90
CA GLU A 34 5.87 12.31 -2.18
C GLU A 34 6.37 13.71 -2.57
N LEU A 35 6.08 14.16 -3.80
CA LEU A 35 6.37 15.51 -4.29
C LEU A 35 5.28 16.55 -3.96
N GLY A 36 4.27 16.16 -3.18
CA GLY A 36 3.15 17.04 -2.83
C GLY A 36 2.15 17.27 -3.98
N VAL A 37 2.07 16.35 -4.93
CA VAL A 37 1.18 16.44 -6.10
C VAL A 37 0.03 15.46 -6.00
N TYR A 38 -1.20 15.98 -6.06
CA TYR A 38 -2.38 15.12 -6.16
C TYR A 38 -2.43 14.43 -7.52
N CYS A 39 -2.72 13.14 -7.54
CA CYS A 39 -2.87 12.37 -8.78
C CYS A 39 -3.89 11.25 -8.63
N GLU A 40 -4.53 10.89 -9.74
CA GLU A 40 -5.38 9.71 -9.84
C GLU A 40 -4.87 8.77 -10.92
N ILE A 41 -5.08 7.46 -10.71
CA ILE A 41 -4.82 6.41 -11.69
C ILE A 41 -6.15 6.00 -12.30
N TRP A 42 -6.27 6.17 -13.62
CA TRP A 42 -7.44 5.72 -14.36
C TRP A 42 -7.04 4.67 -15.41
N PRO A 43 -7.93 3.72 -15.74
CA PRO A 43 -7.65 2.77 -16.80
C PRO A 43 -7.51 3.48 -18.14
N PHE A 44 -6.67 2.96 -19.03
CA PHE A 44 -6.46 3.49 -20.38
C PHE A 44 -7.77 3.62 -21.20
N SER A 45 -8.78 2.81 -20.86
CA SER A 45 -10.12 2.84 -21.48
C SER A 45 -11.02 3.98 -20.98
N ALA A 46 -10.51 4.90 -20.16
CA ALA A 46 -11.28 6.03 -19.67
C ALA A 46 -11.79 6.90 -20.83
N ALA A 47 -13.07 7.29 -20.76
CA ALA A 47 -13.67 8.09 -21.82
C ALA A 47 -13.03 9.49 -21.93
N SER A 48 -12.79 9.95 -23.16
CA SER A 48 -12.19 11.27 -23.42
C SER A 48 -12.97 12.42 -22.76
N ASP A 49 -14.30 12.38 -22.80
CA ASP A 49 -15.15 13.40 -22.18
C ASP A 49 -14.95 13.45 -20.64
N ARG A 50 -14.76 12.29 -20.02
CA ARG A 50 -14.47 12.20 -18.59
C ARG A 50 -13.12 12.81 -18.27
N ILE A 51 -12.08 12.54 -19.08
CA ILE A 51 -10.74 13.12 -18.92
C ILE A 51 -10.80 14.63 -19.06
N ALA A 52 -11.49 15.12 -20.11
CA ALA A 52 -11.65 16.55 -20.34
C ALA A 52 -12.42 17.25 -19.22
N ALA A 53 -13.49 16.62 -18.71
CA ALA A 53 -14.28 17.17 -17.59
C ALA A 53 -13.48 17.21 -16.27
N TRP A 54 -12.55 16.27 -16.08
CA TRP A 54 -11.68 16.26 -14.89
C TRP A 54 -10.56 17.31 -14.94
N GLN A 55 -10.26 17.88 -16.10
CA GLN A 55 -9.32 18.97 -16.29
C GLN A 55 -7.93 18.72 -15.67
N PRO A 56 -7.22 17.65 -16.04
CA PRO A 56 -5.86 17.41 -15.54
C PRO A 56 -4.94 18.56 -15.96
N ARG A 57 -3.97 18.93 -15.10
CA ARG A 57 -2.93 19.89 -15.44
C ARG A 57 -1.77 19.24 -16.21
N GLY A 58 -1.62 17.93 -16.11
CA GLY A 58 -0.68 17.13 -16.85
C GLY A 58 -1.12 15.67 -16.86
N ILE A 59 -0.60 14.88 -17.79
CA ILE A 59 -0.95 13.48 -17.96
C ILE A 59 0.33 12.64 -17.98
N ILE A 60 0.32 11.49 -17.30
CA ILE A 60 1.39 10.48 -17.36
C ILE A 60 0.81 9.21 -17.97
N LEU A 61 1.48 8.66 -18.99
CA LEU A 61 1.20 7.37 -19.58
C LEU A 61 2.13 6.33 -18.97
N SER A 62 1.60 5.33 -18.31
CA SER A 62 2.39 4.30 -17.63
C SER A 62 3.03 3.31 -18.59
N GLY A 63 3.86 2.40 -18.06
CA GLY A 63 4.31 1.21 -18.76
C GLY A 63 3.18 0.21 -19.02
N SER A 64 3.47 -0.83 -19.81
CA SER A 64 2.59 -1.97 -20.07
C SER A 64 3.41 -3.22 -20.34
N PRO A 65 2.89 -4.43 -20.03
CA PRO A 65 3.46 -5.68 -20.54
C PRO A 65 3.09 -5.96 -22.01
N ALA A 66 2.15 -5.19 -22.59
CA ALA A 66 1.69 -5.32 -23.97
C ALA A 66 2.67 -4.66 -24.95
N SER A 67 2.55 -5.04 -26.24
CA SER A 67 3.19 -4.36 -27.36
C SER A 67 2.17 -3.48 -28.10
N VAL A 68 2.62 -2.36 -28.67
CA VAL A 68 1.77 -1.54 -29.56
C VAL A 68 1.34 -2.28 -30.83
N HIS A 69 1.96 -3.42 -31.12
CA HIS A 69 1.65 -4.31 -32.25
C HIS A 69 0.69 -5.44 -31.92
N ASP A 70 0.30 -5.59 -30.65
CA ASP A 70 -0.65 -6.62 -30.26
C ASP A 70 -2.01 -6.38 -30.94
N ALA A 71 -2.74 -7.46 -31.27
CA ALA A 71 -4.04 -7.36 -31.93
C ALA A 71 -5.07 -6.54 -31.12
N VAL A 72 -4.89 -6.48 -29.81
CA VAL A 72 -5.66 -5.66 -28.86
C VAL A 72 -4.66 -4.90 -27.99
N SER A 73 -3.97 -3.92 -28.58
CA SER A 73 -3.05 -3.08 -27.80
C SER A 73 -3.83 -1.97 -27.07
N PRO A 74 -3.50 -1.69 -25.80
CA PRO A 74 -4.13 -0.60 -25.07
C PRO A 74 -3.64 0.75 -25.60
N LEU A 75 -4.54 1.54 -26.19
CA LEU A 75 -4.27 2.86 -26.76
C LEU A 75 -4.70 3.98 -25.79
N ALA A 76 -4.03 5.12 -25.84
CA ALA A 76 -4.45 6.30 -25.11
C ALA A 76 -5.68 6.95 -25.79
N PRO A 77 -6.65 7.46 -25.01
CA PRO A 77 -7.77 8.23 -25.54
C PRO A 77 -7.28 9.48 -26.29
N PRO A 78 -7.93 9.89 -27.41
CA PRO A 78 -7.52 11.07 -28.18
C PRO A 78 -7.39 12.35 -27.36
N ALA A 79 -8.24 12.54 -26.35
CA ALA A 79 -8.19 13.70 -25.46
C ALA A 79 -6.82 13.91 -24.82
N VAL A 80 -6.02 12.86 -24.60
CA VAL A 80 -4.65 12.96 -24.04
C VAL A 80 -3.77 13.90 -24.86
N PHE A 81 -3.91 13.87 -26.20
CA PHE A 81 -3.09 14.65 -27.13
C PHE A 81 -3.74 15.96 -27.55
N GLU A 82 -5.02 16.14 -27.27
CA GLU A 82 -5.84 17.26 -27.72
C GLU A 82 -6.09 18.32 -26.65
N LEU A 83 -5.97 17.95 -25.37
CA LEU A 83 -6.22 18.86 -24.24
C LEU A 83 -5.20 20.00 -24.09
N GLY A 84 -4.06 19.94 -24.77
CA GLY A 84 -3.02 20.97 -24.68
C GLY A 84 -2.30 21.04 -23.33
N VAL A 85 -2.32 19.97 -22.56
CA VAL A 85 -1.59 19.83 -21.29
C VAL A 85 -0.30 19.04 -21.48
N PRO A 86 0.74 19.24 -20.64
CA PRO A 86 1.96 18.45 -20.70
C PRO A 86 1.71 16.96 -20.54
N VAL A 87 2.46 16.14 -21.30
CA VAL A 87 2.34 14.67 -21.26
C VAL A 87 3.73 14.05 -21.06
N LEU A 88 3.82 13.06 -20.17
CA LEU A 88 4.99 12.22 -19.95
C LEU A 88 4.66 10.76 -20.26
N GLY A 89 5.30 10.15 -21.27
CA GLY A 89 5.23 8.71 -21.52
C GLY A 89 6.37 7.97 -20.85
N ILE A 90 6.07 6.93 -20.09
CA ILE A 90 7.06 6.09 -19.41
C ILE A 90 7.03 4.68 -20.02
N CYS A 91 8.15 4.21 -20.54
CA CYS A 91 8.33 2.88 -21.16
C CYS A 91 7.33 2.66 -22.30
N TYR A 92 6.31 1.83 -22.10
CA TYR A 92 5.23 1.66 -23.09
C TYR A 92 4.54 3.01 -23.42
N GLY A 93 4.38 3.90 -22.44
CA GLY A 93 3.81 5.23 -22.64
C GLY A 93 4.61 6.08 -23.65
N GLU A 94 5.95 5.98 -23.69
CA GLU A 94 6.78 6.62 -24.72
C GLU A 94 6.54 5.98 -26.10
N GLN A 95 6.50 4.65 -26.15
CA GLN A 95 6.23 3.91 -27.40
C GLN A 95 4.85 4.28 -27.95
N LEU A 96 3.86 4.41 -27.07
CA LEU A 96 2.51 4.80 -27.40
C LEU A 96 2.42 6.24 -27.94
N LEU A 97 3.13 7.20 -27.30
CA LEU A 97 3.29 8.56 -27.83
C LEU A 97 3.82 8.53 -29.28
N CYS A 98 4.89 7.77 -29.51
CA CYS A 98 5.46 7.65 -30.84
C CYS A 98 4.51 7.01 -31.83
N HIS A 99 3.88 5.90 -31.48
CA HIS A 99 2.97 5.17 -32.34
C HIS A 99 1.75 6.01 -32.74
N GLN A 100 1.08 6.66 -31.78
CA GLN A 100 -0.16 7.41 -32.03
C GLN A 100 0.07 8.78 -32.71
N LEU A 101 1.28 9.34 -32.59
CA LEU A 101 1.61 10.64 -33.20
C LEU A 101 2.36 10.54 -34.54
N GLY A 102 2.49 9.33 -35.13
CA GLY A 102 3.03 9.12 -36.49
C GLY A 102 4.51 8.77 -36.52
N GLY A 103 5.09 8.33 -35.45
CA GLY A 103 6.37 7.64 -35.36
C GLY A 103 6.26 6.15 -35.64
N SER A 104 7.33 5.39 -35.36
CA SER A 104 7.36 3.93 -35.49
C SER A 104 8.00 3.28 -34.27
N VAL A 105 7.42 2.14 -33.87
CA VAL A 105 7.93 1.25 -32.84
C VAL A 105 8.15 -0.11 -33.46
N GLU A 106 9.18 -0.83 -33.12
CA GLU A 106 9.48 -2.16 -33.65
C GLU A 106 9.91 -3.10 -32.51
N PRO A 107 9.59 -4.40 -32.62
CA PRO A 107 10.18 -5.41 -31.76
C PRO A 107 11.70 -5.37 -31.85
N SER A 108 12.39 -5.48 -30.71
CA SER A 108 13.85 -5.46 -30.67
C SER A 108 14.42 -6.84 -30.37
N ASP A 109 15.45 -7.24 -31.13
CA ASP A 109 16.28 -8.41 -30.81
C ASP A 109 17.19 -8.14 -29.58
N HIS A 110 17.41 -6.85 -29.27
CA HIS A 110 18.16 -6.39 -28.09
C HIS A 110 17.18 -5.88 -27.02
N ARG A 111 16.76 -6.80 -26.16
CA ARG A 111 15.90 -6.48 -25.01
C ARG A 111 16.75 -5.89 -23.88
N GLU A 112 16.23 -4.87 -23.20
CA GLU A 112 16.89 -4.29 -22.04
C GLU A 112 16.02 -4.53 -20.78
N PHE A 113 16.53 -5.34 -19.84
CA PHE A 113 15.91 -5.60 -18.56
C PHE A 113 16.90 -5.40 -17.44
N GLY A 114 16.56 -4.54 -16.47
CA GLY A 114 17.40 -4.26 -15.32
C GLY A 114 18.19 -2.96 -15.45
N ARG A 115 19.37 -2.95 -14.84
CA ARG A 115 20.25 -1.78 -14.82
C ARG A 115 20.84 -1.54 -16.21
N ALA A 116 20.64 -0.34 -16.72
CA ALA A 116 21.20 0.14 -17.99
C ALA A 116 21.78 1.55 -17.83
N TYR A 117 22.38 2.07 -18.89
CA TYR A 117 22.93 3.43 -18.92
C TYR A 117 22.39 4.16 -20.13
N VAL A 118 22.04 5.43 -19.95
CA VAL A 118 21.68 6.33 -21.03
C VAL A 118 22.75 7.40 -21.21
N ASP A 119 23.07 7.70 -22.47
CA ASP A 119 23.96 8.78 -22.84
C ASP A 119 23.10 10.02 -23.19
N ILE A 120 23.33 11.12 -22.51
CA ILE A 120 22.53 12.34 -22.66
C ILE A 120 22.96 13.08 -23.93
N ALA A 121 22.08 13.04 -24.94
CA ALA A 121 22.34 13.59 -26.27
C ALA A 121 22.08 15.10 -26.35
N ASP A 122 21.08 15.60 -25.59
CA ASP A 122 20.73 17.01 -25.59
C ASP A 122 20.05 17.42 -24.26
N ASP A 123 20.05 18.71 -23.98
CA ASP A 123 19.37 19.26 -22.81
C ASP A 123 17.85 19.31 -23.05
N CYS A 124 17.05 19.14 -22.00
CA CYS A 124 15.60 19.34 -22.01
C CYS A 124 15.10 19.73 -20.61
N ALA A 125 13.87 20.25 -20.53
CA ALA A 125 13.29 20.67 -19.26
C ALA A 125 13.24 19.52 -18.24
N LEU A 126 12.98 18.29 -18.68
CA LEU A 126 12.94 17.11 -17.81
C LEU A 126 14.28 16.84 -17.12
N PHE A 127 15.42 17.17 -17.74
CA PHE A 127 16.77 16.89 -17.23
C PHE A 127 17.39 18.08 -16.46
N GLN A 128 16.71 19.20 -16.40
CA GLN A 128 17.25 20.42 -15.82
C GLN A 128 17.74 20.22 -14.37
N GLY A 129 19.01 20.60 -14.12
CA GLY A 129 19.62 20.50 -12.79
C GLY A 129 19.95 19.08 -12.33
N VAL A 130 19.74 18.06 -13.18
CA VAL A 130 19.97 16.64 -12.87
C VAL A 130 20.99 16.05 -13.81
N TRP A 131 20.71 16.11 -15.12
CA TRP A 131 21.53 15.52 -16.16
C TRP A 131 21.95 16.61 -17.16
N ALA A 132 23.17 16.53 -17.66
CA ALA A 132 23.71 17.46 -18.62
C ALA A 132 24.12 16.75 -19.89
N LYS A 133 24.03 17.45 -21.02
CA LYS A 133 24.48 16.96 -22.33
C LYS A 133 25.91 16.39 -22.26
N GLY A 134 26.09 15.18 -22.80
CA GLY A 134 27.34 14.43 -22.79
C GLY A 134 27.55 13.60 -21.52
N GLY A 135 26.61 13.64 -20.56
CA GLY A 135 26.61 12.78 -19.38
C GLY A 135 26.18 11.35 -19.70
N ARG A 136 26.54 10.41 -18.82
CA ARG A 136 26.10 9.01 -18.87
C ARG A 136 25.52 8.61 -17.52
N GLU A 137 24.22 8.25 -17.54
CA GLU A 137 23.42 8.11 -16.33
C GLU A 137 22.82 6.72 -16.18
N GLN A 138 22.82 6.21 -14.94
CA GLN A 138 22.20 4.92 -14.64
C GLN A 138 20.68 5.04 -14.60
N VAL A 139 20.01 4.07 -15.25
CA VAL A 139 18.55 3.95 -15.27
C VAL A 139 18.14 2.48 -15.13
N TRP A 140 16.83 2.26 -14.94
CA TRP A 140 16.23 0.93 -14.97
C TRP A 140 15.38 0.77 -16.23
N MET A 141 15.76 -0.20 -17.06
CA MET A 141 15.04 -0.56 -18.29
C MET A 141 14.19 -1.82 -18.08
N SER A 142 13.05 -1.89 -18.79
CA SER A 142 12.20 -3.08 -18.81
C SER A 142 11.37 -3.09 -20.09
N HIS A 143 12.02 -3.32 -21.26
CA HIS A 143 11.33 -3.29 -22.53
C HIS A 143 11.85 -4.33 -23.52
N GLY A 144 10.94 -4.80 -24.41
CA GLY A 144 11.23 -5.67 -25.54
C GLY A 144 11.07 -4.98 -26.89
N ASP A 145 10.27 -3.92 -26.96
CA ASP A 145 10.07 -3.09 -28.14
C ASP A 145 10.83 -1.78 -27.99
N ARG A 146 11.15 -1.13 -29.11
CA ARG A 146 11.84 0.16 -29.12
C ARG A 146 11.28 1.09 -30.20
N VAL A 147 11.36 2.37 -29.95
CA VAL A 147 11.09 3.40 -30.95
C VAL A 147 12.18 3.37 -32.00
N THR A 148 11.79 3.37 -33.29
CA THR A 148 12.71 3.38 -34.45
C THR A 148 12.58 4.62 -35.33
N LYS A 149 11.47 5.37 -35.17
CA LYS A 149 11.24 6.65 -35.84
C LYS A 149 10.46 7.58 -34.95
N LEU A 150 10.95 8.81 -34.76
CA LEU A 150 10.25 9.84 -34.02
C LEU A 150 9.06 10.41 -34.79
N PRO A 151 7.99 10.79 -34.09
CA PRO A 151 6.92 11.58 -34.69
C PRO A 151 7.38 13.01 -34.97
N PRO A 152 6.66 13.74 -35.87
CA PRO A 152 6.96 15.14 -36.14
C PRO A 152 6.96 16.01 -34.87
N GLY A 153 7.97 16.87 -34.74
CA GLY A 153 8.15 17.79 -33.60
C GLY A 153 9.03 17.26 -32.49
N PHE A 154 9.21 15.94 -32.40
CA PHE A 154 10.08 15.33 -31.38
C PHE A 154 11.56 15.36 -31.78
N ARG A 155 12.41 15.46 -30.76
CA ARG A 155 13.87 15.32 -30.86
C ARG A 155 14.38 14.32 -29.82
N VAL A 156 15.54 13.74 -30.08
CA VAL A 156 16.22 12.83 -29.15
C VAL A 156 16.89 13.65 -28.05
N VAL A 157 16.71 13.25 -26.80
CA VAL A 157 17.40 13.86 -25.66
C VAL A 157 18.29 12.88 -24.90
N ALA A 158 18.03 11.57 -25.00
CA ALA A 158 18.96 10.54 -24.52
C ALA A 158 18.88 9.27 -25.39
N THR A 159 19.98 8.50 -25.41
CA THR A 159 20.14 7.24 -26.13
C THR A 159 20.66 6.16 -25.20
N SER A 160 20.36 4.88 -25.49
CA SER A 160 21.01 3.72 -24.87
C SER A 160 21.51 2.75 -25.93
N GLU A 161 22.22 1.71 -25.55
CA GLU A 161 22.73 0.68 -26.47
C GLU A 161 21.55 -0.06 -27.16
N GLY A 162 20.47 -0.36 -26.46
CA GLY A 162 19.28 -1.05 -26.98
C GLY A 162 18.17 -0.13 -27.46
N ALA A 163 18.16 1.15 -27.04
CA ALA A 163 17.12 2.13 -27.39
C ALA A 163 17.76 3.43 -27.94
N PRO A 164 17.78 3.62 -29.27
CA PRO A 164 18.35 4.83 -29.88
C PRO A 164 17.56 6.11 -29.53
N PHE A 165 16.37 5.96 -29.01
CA PHE A 165 15.47 7.02 -28.52
C PHE A 165 15.08 6.73 -27.07
N ALA A 166 16.06 6.60 -26.17
CA ALA A 166 15.83 6.27 -24.77
C ALA A 166 15.15 7.41 -23.97
N ALA A 167 15.21 8.64 -24.50
CA ALA A 167 14.35 9.74 -24.08
C ALA A 167 14.16 10.73 -25.23
N ILE A 168 12.94 11.25 -25.33
CA ILE A 168 12.48 12.15 -26.40
C ILE A 168 11.74 13.34 -25.83
N ALA A 169 11.76 14.47 -26.55
CA ALA A 169 11.06 15.69 -26.16
C ALA A 169 10.45 16.41 -27.37
N ASP A 170 9.24 16.92 -27.18
CA ASP A 170 8.63 17.96 -28.01
C ASP A 170 8.35 19.17 -27.11
N ASP A 171 9.25 20.11 -27.12
CA ASP A 171 9.18 21.28 -26.22
C ASP A 171 8.02 22.22 -26.58
N ALA A 172 7.53 22.19 -27.82
CA ALA A 172 6.41 23.04 -28.24
C ALA A 172 5.07 22.57 -27.67
N ARG A 173 4.87 21.25 -27.58
CA ARG A 173 3.67 20.65 -26.99
C ARG A 173 3.84 20.29 -25.53
N LEU A 174 5.06 20.36 -24.98
CA LEU A 174 5.46 19.89 -23.66
C LEU A 174 5.22 18.38 -23.51
N PHE A 175 5.53 17.62 -24.55
CA PHE A 175 5.43 16.18 -24.55
C PHE A 175 6.81 15.55 -24.39
N TYR A 176 6.93 14.65 -23.42
CA TYR A 176 8.18 13.96 -23.09
C TYR A 176 7.96 12.46 -23.08
N GLY A 177 8.95 11.71 -23.50
CA GLY A 177 8.97 10.25 -23.38
C GLY A 177 10.28 9.77 -22.78
N VAL A 178 10.21 8.73 -21.95
CA VAL A 178 11.38 8.03 -21.42
C VAL A 178 11.15 6.52 -21.51
N GLN A 179 12.09 5.78 -22.11
CA GLN A 179 12.01 4.33 -22.23
C GLN A 179 12.28 3.61 -20.89
N PHE A 180 12.98 4.25 -19.98
CA PHE A 180 13.29 3.75 -18.66
C PHE A 180 12.22 4.12 -17.63
N HIS A 181 12.34 3.54 -16.45
CA HIS A 181 11.41 3.75 -15.33
C HIS A 181 11.98 4.74 -14.30
N PRO A 182 11.57 6.01 -14.29
CA PRO A 182 12.02 7.01 -13.31
C PRO A 182 11.42 6.78 -11.92
N GLU A 183 10.30 6.05 -11.81
CA GLU A 183 9.58 5.81 -10.57
C GLU A 183 10.27 4.80 -9.65
N VAL A 184 11.15 3.95 -10.18
CA VAL A 184 11.81 2.90 -9.40
C VAL A 184 13.13 3.39 -8.77
N VAL A 185 13.48 2.83 -7.61
CA VAL A 185 14.69 3.20 -6.84
C VAL A 185 16.02 2.95 -7.59
N HIS A 186 15.98 2.07 -8.59
CA HIS A 186 17.15 1.72 -9.40
C HIS A 186 17.49 2.76 -10.48
N THR A 187 16.64 3.79 -10.66
CA THR A 187 16.94 5.02 -11.39
C THR A 187 17.25 6.11 -10.36
N PRO A 188 18.53 6.35 -10.00
CA PRO A 188 18.89 7.15 -8.83
C PRO A 188 18.31 8.57 -8.83
N HIS A 189 18.23 9.21 -9.99
CA HIS A 189 17.69 10.58 -10.15
C HIS A 189 16.23 10.61 -10.62
N GLY A 190 15.54 9.46 -10.66
CA GLY A 190 14.19 9.37 -11.21
C GLY A 190 13.17 10.27 -10.49
N ALA A 191 13.24 10.37 -9.17
CA ALA A 191 12.38 11.28 -8.40
C ALA A 191 12.56 12.74 -8.81
N GLN A 192 13.80 13.17 -9.13
CA GLN A 192 14.05 14.54 -9.59
C GLN A 192 13.51 14.78 -11.00
N LEU A 193 13.58 13.79 -11.89
CA LEU A 193 12.95 13.87 -13.23
C LEU A 193 11.44 14.04 -13.13
N LEU A 194 10.79 13.28 -12.26
CA LEU A 194 9.35 13.40 -11.99
C LEU A 194 9.01 14.76 -11.36
N ARG A 195 9.88 15.28 -10.49
CA ARG A 195 9.72 16.62 -9.93
C ARG A 195 9.82 17.69 -11.03
N ASN A 196 10.82 17.61 -11.91
CA ASN A 196 10.96 18.55 -13.02
C ASN A 196 9.72 18.53 -13.93
N PHE A 197 9.19 17.33 -14.23
CA PHE A 197 7.95 17.23 -14.99
C PHE A 197 6.78 17.93 -14.26
N THR A 198 6.55 17.60 -12.99
CA THR A 198 5.38 18.08 -12.26
C THR A 198 5.47 19.54 -11.88
N HIS A 199 6.62 19.99 -11.36
CA HIS A 199 6.75 21.36 -10.85
C HIS A 199 7.24 22.35 -11.93
N ASP A 200 8.21 21.95 -12.76
CA ASP A 200 8.85 22.90 -13.67
C ASP A 200 8.16 22.90 -15.04
N VAL A 201 7.72 21.74 -15.56
CA VAL A 201 7.02 21.65 -16.86
C VAL A 201 5.51 21.89 -16.70
N VAL A 202 4.84 21.20 -15.78
CA VAL A 202 3.39 21.36 -15.54
C VAL A 202 3.11 22.63 -14.73
N GLY A 203 4.04 23.06 -13.88
CA GLY A 203 3.93 24.29 -13.07
C GLY A 203 3.10 24.12 -11.81
N LEU A 204 3.14 22.94 -11.16
CA LEU A 204 2.42 22.68 -9.91
C LEU A 204 3.22 23.18 -8.70
N SER A 205 2.53 23.71 -7.70
CA SER A 205 3.16 24.23 -6.48
C SER A 205 3.51 23.17 -5.44
N GLY A 206 2.93 21.95 -5.54
CA GLY A 206 3.07 20.91 -4.51
C GLY A 206 2.16 21.14 -3.31
N SER A 207 0.92 21.53 -3.56
CA SER A 207 -0.07 21.89 -2.52
C SER A 207 -0.72 20.70 -1.81
N TRP A 208 -0.51 19.48 -2.29
CA TRP A 208 -1.03 18.28 -1.64
C TRP A 208 -0.28 17.99 -0.34
N THR A 209 -0.93 18.24 0.80
CA THR A 209 -0.39 18.02 2.14
C THR A 209 -1.42 17.31 3.02
N MET A 210 -0.95 16.55 4.01
CA MET A 210 -1.87 15.86 4.93
C MET A 210 -2.64 16.82 5.83
N ALA A 211 -2.08 17.98 6.16
CA ALA A 211 -2.80 19.03 6.90
C ALA A 211 -3.96 19.61 6.08
N GLY A 212 -3.74 19.91 4.80
CA GLY A 212 -4.79 20.34 3.88
C GLY A 212 -5.86 19.28 3.68
N PHE A 213 -5.44 18.02 3.42
CA PHE A 213 -6.33 16.87 3.32
C PHE A 213 -7.21 16.70 4.56
N ARG A 214 -6.61 16.74 5.78
CA ARG A 214 -7.36 16.64 7.04
C ARG A 214 -8.48 17.67 7.13
N ALA A 215 -8.17 18.93 6.84
CA ALA A 215 -9.16 20.02 6.95
C ALA A 215 -10.35 19.82 6.00
N THR A 216 -10.07 19.46 4.76
CA THR A 216 -11.10 19.24 3.73
C THR A 216 -11.91 17.97 4.03
N GLU A 217 -11.24 16.89 4.42
CA GLU A 217 -11.92 15.62 4.71
C GLU A 217 -12.83 15.73 5.94
N ILE A 218 -12.44 16.48 6.98
CA ILE A 218 -13.32 16.79 8.12
C ILE A 218 -14.59 17.52 7.64
N ALA A 219 -14.47 18.48 6.74
CA ALA A 219 -15.61 19.19 6.19
C ALA A 219 -16.52 18.26 5.36
N ARG A 220 -15.92 17.36 4.56
CA ARG A 220 -16.63 16.35 3.75
C ARG A 220 -17.40 15.38 4.63
N ILE A 221 -16.76 14.83 5.66
CA ILE A 221 -17.41 13.93 6.62
C ILE A 221 -18.60 14.62 7.29
N ARG A 222 -18.44 15.86 7.76
CA ARG A 222 -19.54 16.63 8.37
C ARG A 222 -20.71 16.82 7.44
N ALA A 223 -20.45 17.16 6.19
CA ALA A 223 -21.49 17.35 5.17
C ALA A 223 -22.20 16.04 4.83
N GLN A 224 -21.46 14.93 4.72
CA GLN A 224 -22.00 13.62 4.40
C GLN A 224 -22.84 13.04 5.54
N VAL A 225 -22.36 13.12 6.78
CA VAL A 225 -22.99 12.49 7.94
C VAL A 225 -24.15 13.33 8.51
N GLY A 226 -24.04 14.66 8.46
CA GLY A 226 -25.04 15.56 9.04
C GLY A 226 -25.32 15.23 10.51
N SER A 227 -26.57 14.89 10.83
CA SER A 227 -26.98 14.48 12.19
C SER A 227 -27.00 12.95 12.38
N GLY A 228 -26.54 12.18 11.39
CA GLY A 228 -26.54 10.72 11.43
C GLY A 228 -25.53 10.13 12.40
N ARG A 229 -25.66 8.84 12.68
CA ARG A 229 -24.74 8.08 13.53
C ARG A 229 -23.84 7.20 12.69
N VAL A 230 -22.56 7.16 13.09
CA VAL A 230 -21.52 6.37 12.41
C VAL A 230 -21.04 5.26 13.34
N ILE A 231 -20.89 4.05 12.83
CA ILE A 231 -20.16 2.98 13.50
C ILE A 231 -18.86 2.69 12.74
N CYS A 232 -17.82 2.33 13.49
CA CYS A 232 -16.50 1.98 12.95
C CYS A 232 -15.98 0.70 13.60
N GLY A 233 -15.64 -0.31 12.79
CA GLY A 233 -14.93 -1.49 13.27
C GLY A 233 -13.45 -1.17 13.47
N LEU A 234 -12.96 -1.26 14.71
CA LEU A 234 -11.54 -1.13 15.01
C LEU A 234 -10.89 -2.52 14.97
N SER A 235 -9.96 -2.69 14.03
CA SER A 235 -9.13 -3.91 13.97
C SER A 235 -7.83 -3.80 14.78
N GLY A 236 -7.57 -2.64 15.41
CA GLY A 236 -6.27 -2.30 15.99
C GLY A 236 -5.20 -1.96 14.93
N GLY A 237 -5.50 -2.06 13.64
CA GLY A 237 -4.61 -1.65 12.54
C GLY A 237 -4.54 -0.13 12.37
N VAL A 238 -3.50 0.34 11.67
CA VAL A 238 -3.27 1.79 11.44
C VAL A 238 -4.47 2.41 10.72
N ASP A 239 -4.97 1.78 9.67
CA ASP A 239 -5.95 2.37 8.77
C ASP A 239 -7.30 2.60 9.48
N SER A 240 -7.85 1.57 10.14
CA SER A 240 -9.09 1.72 10.93
C SER A 240 -8.93 2.71 12.08
N SER A 241 -7.73 2.78 12.65
CA SER A 241 -7.42 3.70 13.75
C SER A 241 -7.39 5.15 13.31
N VAL A 242 -6.72 5.44 12.18
CA VAL A 242 -6.66 6.80 11.61
C VAL A 242 -8.04 7.25 11.13
N ALA A 243 -8.79 6.36 10.45
CA ALA A 243 -10.17 6.63 10.04
C ALA A 243 -11.05 7.00 11.24
N ALA A 244 -10.99 6.23 12.32
CA ALA A 244 -11.79 6.48 13.53
C ALA A 244 -11.46 7.84 14.18
N VAL A 245 -10.16 8.18 14.31
CA VAL A 245 -9.75 9.46 14.93
C VAL A 245 -10.16 10.63 14.04
N LEU A 246 -9.97 10.54 12.72
CA LEU A 246 -10.38 11.57 11.77
C LEU A 246 -11.90 11.81 11.78
N ILE A 247 -12.69 10.74 11.76
CA ILE A 247 -14.15 10.83 11.85
C ILE A 247 -14.56 11.42 13.19
N HIS A 248 -13.95 11.00 14.30
CA HIS A 248 -14.25 11.55 15.62
C HIS A 248 -13.96 13.06 15.69
N GLU A 249 -12.88 13.52 15.09
CA GLU A 249 -12.58 14.95 14.99
C GLU A 249 -13.64 15.72 14.18
N ALA A 250 -14.20 15.06 13.18
CA ALA A 250 -15.26 15.66 12.35
C ALA A 250 -16.61 15.74 13.08
N ILE A 251 -17.06 14.66 13.70
CA ILE A 251 -18.46 14.50 14.18
C ILE A 251 -18.59 14.15 15.68
N GLY A 252 -17.49 14.01 16.42
CA GLY A 252 -17.50 13.77 17.87
C GLY A 252 -18.29 12.52 18.28
N ASP A 253 -19.23 12.70 19.20
CA ASP A 253 -20.00 11.63 19.84
C ASP A 253 -21.00 10.89 18.90
N GLN A 254 -21.17 11.35 17.66
CA GLN A 254 -21.95 10.64 16.64
C GLN A 254 -21.23 9.35 16.18
N LEU A 255 -19.91 9.25 16.42
CA LEU A 255 -19.12 8.04 16.15
C LEU A 255 -19.16 7.09 17.34
N THR A 256 -19.42 5.81 17.07
CA THR A 256 -19.20 4.70 18.01
C THR A 256 -18.28 3.68 17.36
N CYS A 257 -17.15 3.41 18.00
CA CYS A 257 -16.22 2.36 17.57
C CYS A 257 -16.56 1.02 18.24
N ILE A 258 -16.43 -0.07 17.49
CA ILE A 258 -16.59 -1.44 17.98
C ILE A 258 -15.25 -2.14 17.81
N PHE A 259 -14.67 -2.59 18.90
CA PHE A 259 -13.44 -3.37 18.93
C PHE A 259 -13.74 -4.79 19.39
N VAL A 260 -13.43 -5.76 18.53
CA VAL A 260 -13.64 -7.18 18.82
C VAL A 260 -12.30 -7.83 19.17
N ASP A 261 -12.15 -8.27 20.41
CA ASP A 261 -11.04 -9.12 20.82
C ASP A 261 -11.38 -10.58 20.54
N HIS A 262 -10.78 -11.11 19.50
CA HIS A 262 -10.97 -12.50 19.04
C HIS A 262 -10.02 -13.50 19.73
N GLY A 263 -9.27 -13.07 20.75
CA GLY A 263 -8.34 -13.95 21.47
C GLY A 263 -7.04 -14.31 20.72
N LEU A 264 -6.80 -13.71 19.56
CA LEU A 264 -5.63 -13.98 18.69
C LEU A 264 -4.78 -12.72 18.44
N LEU A 265 -4.99 -11.70 19.27
CA LEU A 265 -4.19 -10.47 19.27
C LEU A 265 -2.81 -10.71 19.91
N ARG A 266 -1.87 -9.78 19.64
CA ARG A 266 -0.58 -9.72 20.33
C ARG A 266 -0.76 -9.44 21.83
N GLN A 267 0.32 -9.62 22.57
CA GLN A 267 0.32 -9.31 24.00
C GLN A 267 -0.05 -7.85 24.25
N ASP A 268 -0.96 -7.61 25.19
CA ASP A 268 -1.44 -6.29 25.64
C ASP A 268 -2.08 -5.42 24.54
N GLU A 269 -2.25 -5.93 23.32
CA GLU A 269 -2.80 -5.16 22.21
C GLU A 269 -4.22 -4.67 22.49
N ALA A 270 -5.09 -5.52 23.04
CA ALA A 270 -6.46 -5.13 23.38
C ALA A 270 -6.48 -3.99 24.40
N ALA A 271 -5.66 -4.09 25.45
CA ALA A 271 -5.55 -3.05 26.47
C ALA A 271 -5.03 -1.73 25.88
N GLN A 272 -4.02 -1.78 25.00
CA GLN A 272 -3.47 -0.60 24.33
C GLN A 272 -4.51 0.08 23.43
N VAL A 273 -5.32 -0.68 22.69
CA VAL A 273 -6.40 -0.13 21.86
C VAL A 273 -7.42 0.58 22.76
N VAL A 274 -7.90 -0.08 23.81
CA VAL A 274 -8.89 0.51 24.72
C VAL A 274 -8.36 1.78 25.37
N GLU A 275 -7.13 1.78 25.88
CA GLU A 275 -6.50 2.95 26.49
C GLU A 275 -6.36 4.12 25.51
N THR A 276 -5.92 3.82 24.27
CA THR A 276 -5.75 4.86 23.26
C THR A 276 -7.09 5.50 22.88
N PHE A 277 -8.09 4.72 22.56
CA PHE A 277 -9.33 5.27 22.01
C PHE A 277 -10.25 5.84 23.10
N ARG A 278 -10.40 5.18 24.26
CA ARG A 278 -11.16 5.72 25.38
C ARG A 278 -10.40 6.76 26.19
N GLY A 279 -9.15 6.44 26.55
CA GLY A 279 -8.37 7.28 27.45
C GLY A 279 -7.84 8.55 26.77
N ARG A 280 -7.14 8.40 25.63
CA ARG A 280 -6.47 9.53 24.97
C ARG A 280 -7.39 10.33 24.06
N PHE A 281 -8.20 9.67 23.22
CA PHE A 281 -9.04 10.33 22.23
C PHE A 281 -10.48 10.55 22.69
N ASN A 282 -10.88 9.99 23.83
CA ASN A 282 -12.25 10.06 24.37
C ASN A 282 -13.32 9.60 23.36
N ILE A 283 -12.99 8.59 22.55
CA ILE A 283 -13.89 8.02 21.55
C ILE A 283 -14.80 6.99 22.24
N ARG A 284 -16.09 7.03 21.92
CA ARG A 284 -17.05 6.02 22.38
C ARG A 284 -16.69 4.66 21.80
N LEU A 285 -16.17 3.76 22.67
CA LEU A 285 -15.68 2.43 22.27
C LEU A 285 -16.48 1.32 22.94
N VAL A 286 -17.08 0.45 22.16
CA VAL A 286 -17.61 -0.84 22.59
C VAL A 286 -16.50 -1.88 22.44
N HIS A 287 -16.04 -2.43 23.54
CA HIS A 287 -15.06 -3.53 23.55
C HIS A 287 -15.79 -4.83 23.80
N ARG A 288 -15.72 -5.74 22.83
CA ARG A 288 -16.33 -7.08 22.89
C ARG A 288 -15.24 -8.14 22.96
N ASP A 289 -15.09 -8.77 24.14
CA ASP A 289 -14.32 -10.00 24.25
C ASP A 289 -15.14 -11.16 23.67
N ALA A 290 -14.68 -11.70 22.57
CA ALA A 290 -15.25 -12.82 21.84
C ALA A 290 -14.26 -13.99 21.74
N SER A 291 -13.19 -13.99 22.56
CA SER A 291 -12.08 -14.95 22.48
C SER A 291 -12.53 -16.40 22.54
N ASP A 292 -13.49 -16.73 23.42
CA ASP A 292 -14.01 -18.11 23.54
C ASP A 292 -14.78 -18.55 22.28
N LEU A 293 -15.53 -17.63 21.66
CA LEU A 293 -16.28 -17.89 20.43
C LEU A 293 -15.33 -18.21 19.27
N PHE A 294 -14.30 -17.37 19.07
CA PHE A 294 -13.36 -17.56 17.96
C PHE A 294 -12.49 -18.81 18.15
N LEU A 295 -11.93 -19.00 19.33
CA LEU A 295 -11.10 -20.15 19.64
C LEU A 295 -11.91 -21.47 19.57
N GLY A 296 -13.17 -21.44 20.04
CA GLY A 296 -14.07 -22.60 19.92
C GLY A 296 -14.39 -22.97 18.47
N ALA A 297 -14.60 -21.97 17.60
CA ALA A 297 -14.86 -22.20 16.19
C ALA A 297 -13.62 -22.65 15.40
N LEU A 298 -12.42 -22.39 15.92
CA LEU A 298 -11.15 -22.83 15.33
C LEU A 298 -10.68 -24.20 15.86
N ASP A 299 -11.42 -24.80 16.78
CA ASP A 299 -11.05 -26.13 17.32
C ASP A 299 -10.98 -27.16 16.19
N GLY A 300 -9.84 -27.83 16.08
CA GLY A 300 -9.57 -28.82 15.04
C GLY A 300 -9.34 -28.25 13.61
N VAL A 301 -9.47 -26.95 13.40
CA VAL A 301 -9.23 -26.33 12.08
C VAL A 301 -7.73 -26.16 11.85
N THR A 302 -7.22 -26.80 10.79
CA THR A 302 -5.80 -26.78 10.43
C THR A 302 -5.49 -26.10 9.10
N ASP A 303 -6.48 -26.02 8.20
CA ASP A 303 -6.34 -25.41 6.89
C ASP A 303 -6.31 -23.87 6.99
N PRO A 304 -5.27 -23.20 6.43
CA PRO A 304 -5.10 -21.75 6.55
C PRO A 304 -6.28 -20.93 5.99
N GLU A 305 -6.82 -21.34 4.85
CA GLU A 305 -7.92 -20.62 4.22
C GLU A 305 -9.23 -20.78 5.02
N THR A 306 -9.46 -21.95 5.58
CA THR A 306 -10.60 -22.20 6.49
C THR A 306 -10.47 -21.37 7.77
N LYS A 307 -9.27 -21.24 8.36
CA LYS A 307 -9.03 -20.32 9.49
C LYS A 307 -9.42 -18.90 9.13
N ARG A 308 -8.92 -18.36 8.01
CA ARG A 308 -9.19 -17.02 7.54
C ARG A 308 -10.68 -16.75 7.34
N LYS A 309 -11.39 -17.66 6.65
CA LYS A 309 -12.84 -17.58 6.40
C LYS A 309 -13.66 -17.63 7.69
N THR A 310 -13.30 -18.54 8.61
CA THR A 310 -13.97 -18.66 9.90
C THR A 310 -13.84 -17.41 10.72
N ILE A 311 -12.62 -16.87 10.86
CA ILE A 311 -12.36 -15.63 11.60
C ILE A 311 -13.09 -14.44 10.96
N GLY A 312 -12.99 -14.28 9.64
CA GLY A 312 -13.66 -13.19 8.92
C GLY A 312 -15.17 -13.20 9.09
N ARG A 313 -15.80 -14.39 8.95
CA ARG A 313 -17.25 -14.56 9.14
C ARG A 313 -17.68 -14.21 10.57
N LEU A 314 -17.01 -14.75 11.57
CA LEU A 314 -17.32 -14.49 12.97
C LEU A 314 -17.12 -13.01 13.35
N PHE A 315 -16.10 -12.37 12.77
CA PHE A 315 -15.87 -10.95 13.00
C PHE A 315 -17.06 -10.11 12.52
N ILE A 316 -17.60 -10.42 11.34
CA ILE A 316 -18.79 -9.74 10.80
C ILE A 316 -20.01 -10.02 11.69
N GLU A 317 -20.25 -11.28 12.09
CA GLU A 317 -21.39 -11.66 12.93
C GLU A 317 -21.36 -10.91 14.28
N VAL A 318 -20.23 -10.90 14.98
CA VAL A 318 -20.07 -10.18 16.25
C VAL A 318 -20.22 -8.68 16.08
N PHE A 319 -19.68 -8.11 14.98
CA PHE A 319 -19.82 -6.71 14.68
C PHE A 319 -21.28 -6.32 14.44
N GLU A 320 -22.04 -7.13 13.67
CA GLU A 320 -23.48 -6.93 13.41
C GLU A 320 -24.30 -6.99 14.70
N GLU A 321 -24.00 -7.94 15.60
CA GLU A 321 -24.65 -8.05 16.90
C GLU A 321 -24.44 -6.78 17.75
N GLU A 322 -23.22 -6.30 17.83
CA GLU A 322 -22.90 -5.09 18.61
C GLU A 322 -23.50 -3.84 17.96
N ALA A 323 -23.47 -3.74 16.63
CA ALA A 323 -24.13 -2.66 15.89
C ALA A 323 -25.65 -2.60 16.19
N ALA A 324 -26.31 -3.75 16.23
CA ALA A 324 -27.72 -3.82 16.60
C ALA A 324 -27.97 -3.42 18.06
N ARG A 325 -27.11 -3.83 19.02
CA ARG A 325 -27.21 -3.50 20.46
C ARG A 325 -27.10 -2.00 20.74
N ILE A 326 -26.28 -1.27 19.99
CA ILE A 326 -26.15 0.19 20.14
C ILE A 326 -27.29 0.98 19.49
N GLY A 327 -28.32 0.30 18.95
CA GLY A 327 -29.51 0.90 18.39
C GLY A 327 -29.37 1.29 16.91
N GLY A 328 -28.45 0.63 16.18
CA GLY A 328 -28.20 0.86 14.76
C GLY A 328 -27.40 2.12 14.45
N ALA A 329 -27.03 2.29 13.20
CA ALA A 329 -26.35 3.46 12.69
C ALA A 329 -26.79 3.72 11.24
N ASP A 330 -26.60 4.96 10.78
CA ASP A 330 -26.90 5.37 9.41
C ASP A 330 -25.72 5.09 8.47
N PHE A 331 -24.50 5.11 9.05
CA PHE A 331 -23.25 4.98 8.31
C PHE A 331 -22.31 3.95 8.93
N LEU A 332 -21.57 3.27 8.07
CA LEU A 332 -20.41 2.43 8.42
C LEU A 332 -19.11 3.09 7.94
N ALA A 333 -18.19 3.31 8.86
CA ALA A 333 -16.86 3.78 8.55
C ALA A 333 -15.94 2.62 8.13
N GLN A 334 -15.22 2.79 7.02
CA GLN A 334 -14.22 1.85 6.54
C GLN A 334 -12.89 2.55 6.29
N GLY A 335 -11.80 1.88 6.63
CA GLY A 335 -10.43 2.33 6.36
C GLY A 335 -9.91 1.88 4.99
N THR A 336 -10.75 1.93 3.96
CA THR A 336 -10.36 1.63 2.57
C THR A 336 -9.28 2.58 2.12
N LEU A 337 -8.22 2.09 1.51
CA LEU A 337 -7.11 2.87 0.97
C LEU A 337 -7.17 2.96 -0.56
N TYR A 338 -6.42 3.90 -1.13
CA TYR A 338 -6.36 4.09 -2.57
C TYR A 338 -5.90 2.84 -3.35
N PRO A 339 -4.88 2.09 -2.91
CA PRO A 339 -4.53 0.80 -3.54
C PRO A 339 -5.68 -0.21 -3.57
N ASP A 340 -6.50 -0.29 -2.51
CA ASP A 340 -7.65 -1.20 -2.47
C ASP A 340 -8.69 -0.83 -3.54
N VAL A 341 -8.88 0.49 -3.78
CA VAL A 341 -9.78 1.01 -4.82
C VAL A 341 -9.28 0.64 -6.21
N ILE A 342 -7.98 0.85 -6.48
CA ILE A 342 -7.37 0.54 -7.78
C ILE A 342 -7.45 -0.96 -8.07
N GLU A 343 -7.09 -1.80 -7.10
CA GLU A 343 -7.14 -3.26 -7.23
C GLU A 343 -8.56 -3.80 -7.44
N SER A 344 -9.60 -3.08 -7.00
CA SER A 344 -11.01 -3.45 -7.19
C SER A 344 -11.53 -3.15 -8.60
N VAL A 345 -10.85 -2.27 -9.36
CA VAL A 345 -11.19 -1.95 -10.75
C VAL A 345 -10.29 -2.79 -11.66
N SER A 346 -10.87 -3.74 -12.41
CA SER A 346 -10.06 -4.56 -13.31
C SER A 346 -9.49 -3.72 -14.45
N PHE A 347 -8.23 -4.01 -14.81
CA PHE A 347 -7.53 -3.44 -15.95
C PHE A 347 -8.30 -3.57 -17.28
N THR A 348 -9.08 -4.65 -17.44
CA THR A 348 -9.89 -4.93 -18.64
C THR A 348 -11.30 -4.39 -18.61
N GLY A 349 -11.70 -3.65 -17.54
CA GLY A 349 -13.06 -3.11 -17.40
C GLY A 349 -14.15 -4.14 -17.08
N GLY A 350 -13.77 -5.41 -16.83
CA GLY A 350 -14.67 -6.45 -16.31
C GLY A 350 -14.61 -6.55 -14.79
N PRO A 351 -15.56 -7.23 -14.12
CA PRO A 351 -15.41 -7.52 -12.69
C PRO A 351 -14.15 -8.36 -12.52
N SER A 352 -13.14 -7.82 -11.84
CA SER A 352 -11.93 -8.58 -11.55
C SER A 352 -12.32 -9.78 -10.71
N VAL A 353 -11.75 -10.94 -11.03
CA VAL A 353 -11.77 -12.08 -10.12
C VAL A 353 -11.07 -11.60 -8.85
N THR A 354 -11.85 -11.42 -7.80
CA THR A 354 -11.42 -10.85 -6.52
C THR A 354 -10.32 -11.72 -5.93
N ILE A 355 -9.05 -11.35 -6.16
CA ILE A 355 -7.90 -12.08 -5.60
C ILE A 355 -7.76 -11.79 -4.10
N LYS A 356 -8.39 -10.71 -3.61
CA LYS A 356 -8.43 -10.36 -2.18
C LYS A 356 -9.87 -10.25 -1.67
N SER A 357 -10.39 -11.37 -1.16
CA SER A 357 -11.66 -11.42 -0.42
C SER A 357 -11.60 -10.77 0.97
N HIS A 358 -10.53 -10.08 1.32
CA HIS A 358 -10.24 -9.64 2.70
C HIS A 358 -10.46 -8.13 2.95
N HIS A 359 -10.55 -7.35 1.89
CA HIS A 359 -10.95 -5.94 1.97
C HIS A 359 -12.32 -5.82 1.31
N ASN A 360 -13.34 -5.57 2.10
CA ASN A 360 -14.75 -5.49 1.68
C ASN A 360 -14.97 -4.21 0.83
N VAL A 361 -14.25 -4.10 -0.29
CA VAL A 361 -14.42 -3.00 -1.24
C VAL A 361 -15.70 -3.27 -2.03
N GLY A 362 -16.78 -2.60 -1.63
CA GLY A 362 -18.04 -2.58 -2.38
C GLY A 362 -19.14 -3.54 -1.92
N GLY A 363 -19.02 -4.20 -0.76
CA GLY A 363 -20.05 -5.14 -0.33
C GLY A 363 -20.29 -5.16 1.18
N LEU A 364 -21.11 -4.24 1.67
CA LEU A 364 -21.88 -4.55 2.88
C LEU A 364 -22.77 -5.76 2.59
N PRO A 365 -22.95 -6.71 3.55
CA PRO A 365 -24.03 -7.68 3.44
C PRO A 365 -25.31 -6.95 3.09
N GLU A 366 -26.10 -7.46 2.12
CA GLU A 366 -27.36 -6.83 1.66
C GLU A 366 -28.34 -6.49 2.81
N ARG A 367 -28.12 -7.05 3.99
CA ARG A 367 -28.86 -6.81 5.24
C ARG A 367 -28.49 -5.48 5.92
N MET A 368 -27.29 -4.94 5.70
CA MET A 368 -26.88 -3.66 6.29
C MET A 368 -27.21 -2.50 5.34
N ARG A 369 -28.31 -1.80 5.59
CA ARG A 369 -28.73 -0.60 4.83
C ARG A 369 -27.99 0.66 5.27
N MET A 370 -26.69 0.57 5.56
CA MET A 370 -25.85 1.71 5.94
C MET A 370 -25.13 2.28 4.73
N GLN A 371 -24.88 3.59 4.74
CA GLN A 371 -24.00 4.23 3.77
C GLN A 371 -22.55 4.13 4.25
N LEU A 372 -21.60 4.09 3.31
CA LEU A 372 -20.17 4.04 3.64
C LEU A 372 -19.61 5.43 3.86
N VAL A 373 -18.74 5.56 4.87
CA VAL A 373 -17.85 6.69 5.09
C VAL A 373 -16.43 6.17 4.98
N GLU A 374 -15.72 6.52 3.90
CA GLU A 374 -14.38 6.02 3.56
C GLU A 374 -13.38 7.18 3.51
N PRO A 375 -12.93 7.70 4.67
CA PRO A 375 -12.15 8.93 4.72
C PRO A 375 -10.72 8.79 4.20
N LEU A 376 -10.23 7.59 3.99
CA LEU A 376 -8.85 7.33 3.56
C LEU A 376 -8.76 6.83 2.12
N ARG A 377 -9.88 6.84 1.39
CA ARG A 377 -10.01 6.23 0.05
C ARG A 377 -9.05 6.80 -1.00
N GLU A 378 -8.57 8.02 -0.80
CA GLU A 378 -7.65 8.71 -1.70
C GLU A 378 -6.18 8.59 -1.27
N LEU A 379 -5.90 7.96 -0.13
CA LEU A 379 -4.57 7.94 0.47
C LEU A 379 -3.83 6.61 0.25
N PHE A 380 -2.53 6.71 0.04
CA PHE A 380 -1.62 5.58 0.20
C PHE A 380 -1.31 5.34 1.68
N LYS A 381 -0.81 4.15 2.01
CA LYS A 381 -0.57 3.76 3.40
C LYS A 381 0.47 4.62 4.13
N ASP A 382 1.46 5.12 3.44
CA ASP A 382 2.45 6.06 3.96
C ASP A 382 1.82 7.43 4.28
N GLU A 383 0.93 7.94 3.42
CA GLU A 383 0.14 9.16 3.66
C GLU A 383 -0.78 8.99 4.89
N VAL A 384 -1.42 7.83 5.03
CA VAL A 384 -2.24 7.51 6.22
C VAL A 384 -1.42 7.58 7.51
N ARG A 385 -0.18 7.09 7.50
CA ARG A 385 0.72 7.21 8.66
C ARG A 385 1.09 8.66 8.96
N VAL A 386 1.35 9.48 7.93
CA VAL A 386 1.60 10.92 8.10
C VAL A 386 0.36 11.59 8.68
N LEU A 387 -0.83 11.32 8.13
CA LEU A 387 -2.10 11.83 8.65
C LEU A 387 -2.33 11.42 10.11
N GLY A 388 -2.03 10.17 10.47
CA GLY A 388 -2.12 9.70 11.85
C GLY A 388 -1.23 10.50 12.82
N ARG A 389 -0.01 10.88 12.40
CA ARG A 389 0.86 11.76 13.19
C ARG A 389 0.29 13.18 13.31
N GLU A 390 -0.25 13.74 12.23
CA GLU A 390 -0.95 15.04 12.23
C GLU A 390 -2.17 15.06 13.16
N LEU A 391 -2.85 13.91 13.30
CA LEU A 391 -3.95 13.72 14.25
C LEU A 391 -3.48 13.48 15.71
N GLY A 392 -2.17 13.51 15.96
CA GLY A 392 -1.59 13.32 17.29
C GLY A 392 -1.64 11.87 17.80
N MET A 393 -1.75 10.89 16.90
CA MET A 393 -1.75 9.48 17.28
C MET A 393 -0.35 9.01 17.75
N PRO A 394 -0.29 8.10 18.73
CA PRO A 394 0.98 7.60 19.23
C PRO A 394 1.71 6.75 18.19
N GLU A 395 3.03 6.85 18.14
CA GLU A 395 3.88 6.10 17.21
C GLU A 395 3.72 4.58 17.38
N THR A 396 3.37 4.10 18.54
CA THR A 396 3.04 2.68 18.80
C THR A 396 1.87 2.15 17.96
N ILE A 397 0.99 3.03 17.47
CA ILE A 397 -0.08 2.67 16.55
C ILE A 397 0.32 3.00 15.10
N VAL A 398 0.77 4.23 14.84
CA VAL A 398 1.04 4.72 13.48
C VAL A 398 2.25 4.02 12.87
N GLY A 399 3.30 3.79 13.64
CA GLY A 399 4.55 3.15 13.22
C GLY A 399 4.56 1.62 13.34
N ARG A 400 3.44 0.99 13.76
CA ARG A 400 3.44 -0.46 14.00
C ARG A 400 3.67 -1.27 12.72
N HIS A 401 4.38 -2.40 12.89
CA HIS A 401 4.51 -3.38 11.83
C HIS A 401 3.14 -3.93 11.41
N PRO A 402 2.95 -4.34 10.14
CA PRO A 402 1.73 -4.99 9.70
C PRO A 402 1.37 -6.18 10.59
N PHE A 403 0.08 -6.29 10.92
CA PHE A 403 -0.47 -7.42 11.65
C PHE A 403 -1.75 -7.87 10.95
N PRO A 404 -1.84 -9.12 10.50
CA PRO A 404 -2.94 -9.58 9.69
C PRO A 404 -4.24 -9.70 10.48
N GLY A 405 -5.39 -9.56 9.81
CA GLY A 405 -6.71 -9.67 10.44
C GLY A 405 -6.95 -10.98 11.22
N PRO A 406 -6.52 -12.17 10.72
CA PRO A 406 -6.60 -13.42 11.47
C PRO A 406 -5.69 -13.49 12.70
N GLY A 407 -4.85 -12.50 12.93
CA GLY A 407 -3.96 -12.42 14.08
C GLY A 407 -2.97 -13.57 14.16
N LEU A 408 -2.77 -14.08 15.38
CA LEU A 408 -1.84 -15.18 15.66
C LEU A 408 -2.27 -16.51 15.03
N ALA A 409 -3.53 -16.67 14.57
CA ALA A 409 -4.01 -17.94 14.00
C ALA A 409 -3.16 -18.40 12.81
N ILE A 410 -2.72 -17.48 11.94
CA ILE A 410 -1.89 -17.78 10.76
C ILE A 410 -0.39 -17.84 11.06
N ARG A 411 -0.03 -17.69 12.33
CA ARG A 411 1.32 -17.86 12.87
C ARG A 411 1.42 -19.10 13.77
N ILE A 412 0.36 -19.93 13.76
CA ILE A 412 0.28 -21.23 14.42
C ILE A 412 -0.10 -22.26 13.35
N PRO A 413 0.85 -22.75 12.53
CA PRO A 413 0.57 -23.79 11.56
C PRO A 413 -0.09 -25.02 12.21
N GLY A 414 -1.17 -25.49 11.59
CA GLY A 414 -2.01 -26.57 12.17
C GLY A 414 -3.08 -26.04 13.13
N ALA A 415 -3.53 -26.88 14.08
CA ALA A 415 -4.62 -26.55 15.00
C ALA A 415 -4.24 -25.41 15.97
N VAL A 416 -5.13 -24.44 16.08
CA VAL A 416 -5.00 -23.29 17.00
C VAL A 416 -5.67 -23.64 18.33
N THR A 417 -4.97 -23.39 19.44
CA THR A 417 -5.53 -23.49 20.79
C THR A 417 -5.15 -22.26 21.62
N ARG A 418 -5.85 -22.03 22.72
CA ARG A 418 -5.55 -20.92 23.64
C ARG A 418 -4.12 -21.02 24.17
N GLU A 419 -3.70 -22.21 24.58
CA GLU A 419 -2.36 -22.45 25.13
C GLU A 419 -1.26 -22.12 24.09
N LYS A 420 -1.47 -22.50 22.83
CA LYS A 420 -0.53 -22.18 21.75
C LYS A 420 -0.51 -20.68 21.45
N ALA A 421 -1.67 -20.02 21.44
CA ALA A 421 -1.76 -18.58 21.24
C ALA A 421 -1.05 -17.82 22.38
N ASP A 422 -1.25 -18.24 23.64
CA ASP A 422 -0.60 -17.63 24.80
C ASP A 422 0.92 -17.86 24.79
N LEU A 423 1.34 -19.05 24.36
CA LEU A 423 2.76 -19.36 24.20
C LEU A 423 3.41 -18.47 23.12
N LEU A 424 2.77 -18.37 21.97
CA LEU A 424 3.27 -17.55 20.85
C LEU A 424 3.29 -16.05 21.19
N ARG A 425 2.29 -15.53 21.94
CA ARG A 425 2.28 -14.14 22.41
C ARG A 425 3.54 -13.79 23.19
N LYS A 426 3.95 -14.68 24.13
CA LYS A 426 5.15 -14.46 24.95
C LYS A 426 6.42 -14.45 24.08
N VAL A 427 6.52 -15.39 23.13
CA VAL A 427 7.66 -15.44 22.20
C VAL A 427 7.72 -14.18 21.34
N ASP A 428 6.59 -13.79 20.73
CA ASP A 428 6.49 -12.61 19.86
C ASP A 428 6.79 -11.31 20.62
N ALA A 429 6.34 -11.21 21.88
CA ALA A 429 6.61 -10.05 22.74
C ALA A 429 8.11 -9.88 23.01
N ILE A 430 8.81 -10.94 23.42
CA ILE A 430 10.27 -10.92 23.66
C ILE A 430 11.01 -10.52 22.39
N TYR A 431 10.62 -11.08 21.24
CA TYR A 431 11.28 -10.78 19.98
C TYR A 431 11.13 -9.30 19.59
N LEU A 432 9.93 -8.76 19.67
CA LEU A 432 9.68 -7.36 19.35
C LEU A 432 10.30 -6.39 20.37
N GLU A 433 10.37 -6.78 21.64
CA GLU A 433 11.07 -6.02 22.69
C GLU A 433 12.56 -5.89 22.36
N GLU A 434 13.22 -7.00 22.03
CA GLU A 434 14.64 -6.99 21.65
C GLU A 434 14.92 -6.19 20.37
N ILE A 435 14.04 -6.26 19.36
CA ILE A 435 14.14 -5.45 18.14
C ILE A 435 14.08 -3.95 18.49
N ARG A 436 13.14 -3.56 19.36
CA ARG A 436 13.02 -2.15 19.81
C ARG A 436 14.21 -1.70 20.63
N ALA A 437 14.64 -2.52 21.59
CA ALA A 437 15.80 -2.23 22.42
C ALA A 437 17.10 -2.07 21.62
N ALA A 438 17.21 -2.79 20.50
CA ALA A 438 18.34 -2.65 19.57
C ALA A 438 18.21 -1.48 18.59
N GLY A 439 17.10 -0.72 18.60
CA GLY A 439 16.86 0.38 17.66
C GLY A 439 16.60 -0.06 16.21
N LEU A 440 16.20 -1.31 15.99
CA LEU A 440 16.06 -1.91 14.66
C LEU A 440 14.62 -1.89 14.14
N TYR A 441 13.65 -1.44 14.94
CA TYR A 441 12.23 -1.57 14.64
C TYR A 441 11.85 -0.89 13.33
N ASP A 442 12.32 0.33 13.11
CA ASP A 442 11.98 1.12 11.92
C ASP A 442 12.72 0.67 10.65
N ALA A 443 13.85 -0.04 10.81
CA ALA A 443 14.60 -0.62 9.69
C ALA A 443 13.98 -1.94 9.17
N ILE A 444 13.05 -2.52 9.93
CA ILE A 444 12.38 -3.77 9.61
C ILE A 444 10.95 -3.46 9.18
N TRP A 445 10.56 -3.94 8.01
CA TRP A 445 9.19 -3.74 7.50
C TRP A 445 8.16 -4.54 8.30
N GLN A 446 8.48 -5.81 8.62
CA GLN A 446 7.65 -6.68 9.46
C GLN A 446 8.52 -7.71 10.19
N ALA A 447 8.27 -7.87 11.50
CA ALA A 447 8.88 -8.92 12.32
C ALA A 447 7.81 -9.62 13.16
N PHE A 448 7.93 -10.92 13.31
CA PHE A 448 7.04 -11.76 14.10
C PHE A 448 7.65 -13.13 14.40
N ALA A 449 7.03 -13.83 15.34
CA ALA A 449 7.32 -15.23 15.66
C ALA A 449 6.21 -16.15 15.11
N VAL A 450 6.58 -17.39 14.81
CA VAL A 450 5.70 -18.48 14.38
C VAL A 450 5.91 -19.66 15.32
N LEU A 451 4.82 -20.26 15.82
CA LEU A 451 4.90 -21.44 16.67
C LEU A 451 4.80 -22.70 15.80
N LEU A 452 5.89 -23.43 15.67
CA LEU A 452 5.96 -24.60 14.80
C LEU A 452 5.25 -25.82 15.45
N PRO A 453 4.51 -26.64 14.67
CA PRO A 453 3.80 -27.82 15.17
C PRO A 453 4.76 -29.00 15.39
N VAL A 454 5.97 -28.72 15.85
CA VAL A 454 7.04 -29.71 16.03
C VAL A 454 7.53 -29.63 17.48
N ARG A 455 7.56 -30.82 18.14
CA ARG A 455 8.19 -30.97 19.44
C ARG A 455 9.63 -31.43 19.25
N THR A 456 10.53 -30.81 19.97
CA THR A 456 11.97 -31.10 19.90
C THR A 456 12.48 -31.55 21.25
N VAL A 457 13.53 -32.36 21.24
CA VAL A 457 14.25 -32.74 22.46
C VAL A 457 15.11 -31.58 22.92
N GLY A 458 14.94 -31.19 24.17
CA GLY A 458 15.81 -30.25 24.87
C GLY A 458 16.42 -30.89 26.11
N VAL A 459 17.48 -30.29 26.62
CA VAL A 459 18.06 -30.63 27.92
C VAL A 459 18.06 -29.36 28.76
N MET A 460 17.27 -29.35 29.82
CA MET A 460 17.18 -28.24 30.77
C MET A 460 17.52 -28.76 32.17
N GLY A 461 18.67 -28.31 32.68
CA GLY A 461 19.26 -28.92 33.85
C GLY A 461 19.61 -30.39 33.58
N ASP A 462 19.25 -31.30 34.50
CA ASP A 462 19.54 -32.74 34.38
C ASP A 462 18.41 -33.52 33.70
N GLY A 463 17.36 -32.83 33.18
CA GLY A 463 16.17 -33.45 32.59
C GLY A 463 16.05 -33.23 31.08
N ARG A 464 15.50 -34.26 30.35
CA ARG A 464 15.06 -34.09 28.98
C ARG A 464 13.71 -33.40 28.94
N THR A 465 13.56 -32.41 28.05
CA THR A 465 12.28 -31.74 27.74
C THR A 465 11.83 -32.06 26.32
N TYR A 466 10.51 -32.03 26.09
CA TYR A 466 9.89 -32.25 24.78
C TYR A 466 8.94 -31.10 24.49
N ASP A 467 9.52 -29.93 24.21
CA ASP A 467 8.82 -28.68 24.03
C ASP A 467 8.74 -28.29 22.54
N MET A 468 7.97 -27.26 22.26
CA MET A 468 7.77 -26.78 20.88
C MET A 468 8.98 -26.01 20.37
N ALA A 469 9.11 -25.98 19.05
CA ALA A 469 10.01 -25.07 18.35
C ALA A 469 9.26 -23.81 17.88
N CYS A 470 9.96 -22.70 17.79
CA CYS A 470 9.46 -21.50 17.12
C CYS A 470 10.41 -21.01 16.03
N ALA A 471 9.86 -20.35 15.03
CA ALA A 471 10.62 -19.63 14.01
C ALA A 471 10.46 -18.13 14.21
N LEU A 472 11.55 -17.39 14.12
CA LEU A 472 11.56 -15.94 14.03
C LEU A 472 11.63 -15.54 12.56
N ARG A 473 10.90 -14.50 12.18
CA ARG A 473 10.95 -13.93 10.85
C ARG A 473 11.04 -12.42 10.94
N ALA A 474 11.92 -11.82 10.15
CA ALA A 474 11.96 -10.39 9.91
C ALA A 474 12.32 -10.13 8.45
N VAL A 475 11.62 -9.19 7.83
CA VAL A 475 11.83 -8.85 6.43
C VAL A 475 11.96 -7.35 6.24
N THR A 476 12.72 -6.97 5.22
CA THR A 476 12.73 -5.65 4.62
C THR A 476 11.88 -5.67 3.36
N SER A 477 11.11 -4.62 3.13
CA SER A 477 10.30 -4.45 1.94
C SER A 477 9.97 -2.97 1.75
N THR A 478 9.65 -2.57 0.54
CA THR A 478 9.14 -1.22 0.24
C THR A 478 7.62 -1.22 0.13
N ASP A 479 7.04 -2.28 -0.43
CA ASP A 479 5.62 -2.34 -0.82
C ASP A 479 4.91 -3.63 -0.37
N GLY A 480 5.65 -4.60 0.18
CA GLY A 480 5.15 -5.93 0.55
C GLY A 480 4.97 -6.88 -0.63
N MET A 481 5.22 -6.46 -1.87
CA MET A 481 5.17 -7.34 -3.06
C MET A 481 6.42 -8.21 -3.13
N THR A 482 7.58 -7.63 -2.90
CA THR A 482 8.86 -8.32 -2.73
C THR A 482 9.40 -8.06 -1.34
N ALA A 483 10.12 -9.02 -0.77
CA ALA A 483 10.74 -8.88 0.53
C ALA A 483 12.01 -9.71 0.65
N ASP A 484 13.02 -9.11 1.27
CA ASP A 484 14.25 -9.79 1.63
C ASP A 484 14.31 -10.01 3.13
N VAL A 485 15.07 -11.04 3.55
CA VAL A 485 15.30 -11.30 4.96
C VAL A 485 16.10 -10.14 5.58
N TYR A 486 15.72 -9.72 6.78
CA TYR A 486 16.53 -8.77 7.53
C TYR A 486 17.80 -9.47 8.07
N PRO A 487 19.01 -8.98 7.76
CA PRO A 487 20.26 -9.65 8.10
C PRO A 487 20.70 -9.34 9.54
N PHE A 488 20.06 -9.95 10.53
CA PHE A 488 20.49 -9.79 11.93
C PHE A 488 21.91 -10.31 12.18
N GLU A 489 22.63 -9.63 13.03
CA GLU A 489 23.86 -10.14 13.64
C GLU A 489 23.57 -11.41 14.44
N MET A 490 24.43 -12.42 14.34
CA MET A 490 24.26 -13.69 15.06
C MET A 490 24.20 -13.48 16.59
N ALA A 491 24.92 -12.51 17.11
CA ALA A 491 24.88 -12.14 18.54
C ALA A 491 23.48 -11.69 18.97
N PHE A 492 22.75 -10.95 18.12
CA PHE A 492 21.37 -10.55 18.37
C PHE A 492 20.45 -11.78 18.42
N LEU A 493 20.50 -12.64 17.39
CA LEU A 493 19.67 -13.85 17.33
C LEU A 493 19.93 -14.80 18.51
N THR A 494 21.19 -14.95 18.92
CA THR A 494 21.57 -15.78 20.08
C THR A 494 20.99 -15.22 21.38
N ARG A 495 21.03 -13.90 21.57
CA ARG A 495 20.44 -13.23 22.75
C ARG A 495 18.92 -13.41 22.78
N VAL A 496 18.22 -13.17 21.68
CA VAL A 496 16.77 -13.38 21.55
C VAL A 496 16.40 -14.83 21.85
N ALA A 497 17.11 -15.80 21.23
CA ALA A 497 16.88 -17.22 21.45
C ALA A 497 17.10 -17.61 22.90
N GLY A 498 18.14 -17.09 23.55
CA GLY A 498 18.44 -17.30 24.97
C GLY A 498 17.30 -16.80 25.87
N ARG A 499 16.79 -15.59 25.62
CA ARG A 499 15.63 -15.05 26.36
C ARG A 499 14.38 -15.90 26.18
N ILE A 500 14.03 -16.24 24.94
CA ILE A 500 12.84 -17.04 24.63
C ILE A 500 12.88 -18.37 25.38
N VAL A 501 13.99 -19.12 25.27
CA VAL A 501 14.10 -20.45 25.91
C VAL A 501 14.09 -20.36 27.44
N ASN A 502 14.64 -19.30 28.01
CA ASN A 502 14.70 -19.14 29.47
C ASN A 502 13.40 -18.58 30.08
N GLU A 503 12.72 -17.69 29.37
CA GLU A 503 11.55 -16.97 29.89
C GLU A 503 10.21 -17.62 29.50
N VAL A 504 10.18 -18.39 28.36
CA VAL A 504 8.94 -18.99 27.85
C VAL A 504 8.96 -20.51 28.01
N ARG A 505 8.36 -21.00 29.09
CA ARG A 505 8.20 -22.45 29.31
C ARG A 505 7.33 -23.05 28.21
N GLY A 506 7.80 -24.15 27.59
CA GLY A 506 7.13 -24.84 26.48
C GLY A 506 7.75 -24.60 25.11
N VAL A 507 8.82 -23.78 25.04
CA VAL A 507 9.65 -23.58 23.85
C VAL A 507 11.11 -23.89 24.22
N ASN A 508 11.73 -24.82 23.50
CA ASN A 508 13.15 -25.19 23.71
C ASN A 508 14.04 -25.05 22.48
N ARG A 509 13.48 -24.55 21.35
CA ARG A 509 14.23 -24.35 20.12
C ARG A 509 13.72 -23.14 19.34
N VAL A 510 14.66 -22.30 18.91
CA VAL A 510 14.43 -21.11 18.10
C VAL A 510 15.15 -21.26 16.77
N THR A 511 14.48 -20.95 15.67
CA THR A 511 15.04 -20.89 14.32
C THR A 511 14.81 -19.50 13.73
N TYR A 512 15.57 -19.13 12.69
CA TYR A 512 15.35 -17.89 11.94
C TYR A 512 15.05 -18.23 10.48
N ASP A 513 13.92 -17.75 9.95
CA ASP A 513 13.52 -17.96 8.57
C ASP A 513 14.19 -16.92 7.67
N ILE A 514 15.06 -17.42 6.77
CA ILE A 514 15.86 -16.62 5.83
C ILE A 514 15.29 -16.57 4.41
N THR A 515 14.05 -17.00 4.21
CA THR A 515 13.44 -17.11 2.88
C THR A 515 12.99 -15.74 2.37
N SER A 516 13.37 -15.36 1.15
CA SER A 516 12.89 -14.15 0.47
C SER A 516 11.47 -14.34 -0.10
N LYS A 517 10.82 -13.23 -0.47
CA LYS A 517 9.58 -13.22 -1.24
C LYS A 517 9.82 -12.56 -2.61
N PRO A 518 9.67 -13.25 -3.75
CA PRO A 518 9.44 -14.70 -3.86
C PRO A 518 10.68 -15.53 -3.47
N PRO A 519 10.66 -16.89 -3.31
CA PRO A 519 9.51 -17.76 -3.56
C PRO A 519 8.55 -17.91 -2.37
N GLY A 520 8.96 -17.56 -1.16
CA GLY A 520 8.10 -17.62 0.01
C GLY A 520 7.10 -16.45 0.05
N THR A 521 6.14 -16.51 0.99
CA THR A 521 5.33 -15.37 1.41
C THR A 521 5.94 -14.71 2.64
N ILE A 522 5.46 -13.52 3.03
CA ILE A 522 5.93 -12.89 4.27
C ILE A 522 5.36 -13.65 5.47
N GLU A 523 4.03 -13.81 5.53
CA GLU A 523 3.37 -14.67 6.53
C GLU A 523 3.53 -16.16 6.15
N TRP A 524 3.41 -17.06 7.12
CA TRP A 524 3.60 -18.50 6.91
C TRP A 524 2.32 -19.22 6.45
N GLU A 525 1.12 -18.68 6.85
CA GLU A 525 -0.20 -19.19 6.42
C GLU A 525 -1.08 -18.07 5.84
#